data_9f57355535d1369cac495945312d6d8a
#
_entry.id   9f57355535d1369cac495945312d6d8a
#
_cell.length_a   1.000
_cell.length_b   1.000
_cell.length_c   1.000
_cell.angle_alpha   90.00
_cell.angle_beta   90.00
_cell.angle_gamma   90.00
#
_symmetry.space_group_name_H-M   'P 1'
#
loop_
_entity.id
_entity.type
_entity.pdbx_description
1 polymer ?
#
loop_
_entity_poly.entity_id
_entity_poly.type
_entity_poly.pdbx_seq_one_letter_code
_entity_poly.pdbx_strand_id
1 'polypeptide(L)'
;MNNPINILDNNKQIELPVGIYSLKVLGGWKVITNNFSVILREIGGEMEIKSKDSFWKIQSFTHWQRAKKIASIDIPKRAKYEIEFLNAKEIKVKKSNLMLLSSFQNYLPTNEIQICIEWNKQS
;
A
#
# COMPACT_ATOMS: atom_id res chain seq x y z
N MET A 1 7.00 -11.16 -6.88
CA MET A 1 6.63 -9.78 -6.47
C MET A 1 5.53 -9.27 -7.36
N ASN A 2 4.57 -8.59 -6.77
CA ASN A 2 3.44 -8.08 -7.51
C ASN A 2 3.72 -6.69 -8.08
N ASN A 3 3.08 -6.40 -9.19
CA ASN A 3 3.19 -5.07 -9.79
C ASN A 3 2.49 -4.04 -8.92
N PRO A 4 2.92 -2.77 -8.96
CA PRO A 4 2.22 -1.71 -8.25
C PRO A 4 0.77 -1.59 -8.69
N ILE A 5 -0.09 -1.22 -7.77
CA ILE A 5 -1.52 -1.08 -8.01
C ILE A 5 -1.92 0.35 -7.70
N ASN A 6 -2.62 0.99 -8.63
CA ASN A 6 -3.11 2.34 -8.40
C ASN A 6 -4.22 2.30 -7.34
N ILE A 7 -4.23 3.25 -6.40
CA ILE A 7 -5.19 3.22 -5.31
C ILE A 7 -6.62 3.47 -5.74
N LEU A 8 -6.83 3.93 -6.96
CA LEU A 8 -8.18 4.09 -7.52
C LEU A 8 -8.65 2.85 -8.25
N ASP A 9 -7.80 1.84 -8.41
CA ASP A 9 -8.18 0.57 -9.02
C ASP A 9 -8.85 -0.31 -7.99
N ASN A 10 -10.17 -0.39 -8.05
CA ASN A 10 -10.90 -1.32 -7.20
C ASN A 10 -11.13 -2.62 -7.94
N ASN A 11 -11.33 -3.69 -7.19
CA ASN A 11 -11.64 -5.01 -7.72
C ASN A 11 -10.47 -5.65 -8.48
N LYS A 12 -9.25 -5.19 -8.24
CA LYS A 12 -8.07 -5.86 -8.76
C LYS A 12 -7.92 -7.20 -8.08
N GLN A 13 -7.63 -8.24 -8.86
CA GLN A 13 -7.44 -9.58 -8.32
C GLN A 13 -5.95 -9.90 -8.23
N ILE A 14 -5.58 -10.56 -7.17
CA ILE A 14 -4.18 -10.92 -6.93
C ILE A 14 -4.13 -12.25 -6.20
N GLU A 15 -3.20 -13.11 -6.60
CA GLU A 15 -2.97 -14.36 -5.89
C GLU A 15 -1.82 -14.19 -4.92
N LEU A 16 -2.05 -14.54 -3.65
CA LEU A 16 -1.04 -14.39 -2.60
C LEU A 16 -0.84 -15.71 -1.87
N PRO A 17 0.40 -16.19 -1.79
CA PRO A 17 0.74 -17.31 -0.89
C PRO A 17 0.61 -16.90 0.56
N VAL A 18 0.64 -17.91 1.44
CA VAL A 18 0.68 -17.70 2.89
C VAL A 18 1.89 -16.85 3.25
N GLY A 19 1.68 -15.88 4.13
CA GLY A 19 2.79 -15.07 4.62
C GLY A 19 2.35 -13.72 5.10
N ILE A 20 3.31 -12.94 5.56
CA ILE A 20 3.10 -11.57 5.99
C ILE A 20 3.63 -10.66 4.90
N TYR A 21 2.82 -9.69 4.50
CA TYR A 21 3.15 -8.78 3.43
C TYR A 21 3.17 -7.34 3.93
N SER A 22 4.05 -6.55 3.32
CA SER A 22 4.11 -5.12 3.58
C SER A 22 3.38 -4.38 2.49
N LEU A 23 2.57 -3.39 2.88
CA LEU A 23 1.96 -2.45 1.94
C LEU A 23 2.82 -1.21 1.90
N LYS A 24 3.34 -0.89 0.72
CA LYS A 24 4.21 0.27 0.54
C LYS A 24 3.58 1.24 -0.43
N VAL A 25 3.58 2.52 -0.05
CA VAL A 25 3.13 3.60 -0.93
C VAL A 25 4.33 4.08 -1.72
N LEU A 26 4.17 4.17 -3.01
CA LEU A 26 5.25 4.58 -3.91
C LEU A 26 5.15 6.07 -4.23
N GLY A 27 6.28 6.64 -4.60
CA GLY A 27 6.34 7.99 -5.15
C GLY A 27 6.75 9.08 -4.20
N GLY A 28 6.90 8.78 -2.92
CA GLY A 28 7.32 9.79 -1.96
C GLY A 28 7.70 9.17 -0.64
N TRP A 29 8.24 9.98 0.24
CA TRP A 29 8.66 9.52 1.55
C TRP A 29 7.77 10.01 2.68
N LYS A 30 7.05 11.10 2.48
CA LYS A 30 6.11 11.56 3.50
C LYS A 30 4.71 11.15 3.11
N VAL A 31 4.11 10.29 3.91
CA VAL A 31 2.80 9.74 3.63
C VAL A 31 1.88 9.97 4.82
N ILE A 32 0.70 10.53 4.54
CA ILE A 32 -0.35 10.72 5.52
C ILE A 32 -1.46 9.74 5.16
N THR A 33 -1.81 8.84 6.06
CA THR A 33 -2.75 7.76 5.76
C THR A 33 -4.16 7.99 6.28
N ASN A 34 -4.31 8.74 7.38
CA ASN A 34 -5.63 8.97 7.99
C ASN A 34 -6.40 7.66 8.15
N ASN A 35 -7.58 7.55 7.52
CA ASN A 35 -8.41 6.36 7.62
C ASN A 35 -8.25 5.40 6.45
N PHE A 36 -7.18 5.55 5.67
CA PHE A 36 -6.94 4.66 4.54
C PHE A 36 -6.65 3.25 5.04
N SER A 37 -7.27 2.27 4.40
CA SER A 37 -6.98 0.86 4.68
C SER A 37 -7.24 0.03 3.44
N VAL A 38 -6.78 -1.23 3.50
CA VAL A 38 -6.91 -2.17 2.39
C VAL A 38 -7.63 -3.40 2.90
N ILE A 39 -8.59 -3.88 2.13
CA ILE A 39 -9.29 -5.11 2.42
C ILE A 39 -9.07 -6.08 1.27
N LEU A 40 -8.74 -7.31 1.61
CA LEU A 40 -8.63 -8.41 0.66
C LEU A 40 -9.76 -9.38 0.92
N ARG A 41 -10.54 -9.66 -0.13
CA ARG A 41 -11.63 -10.63 -0.04
C ARG A 41 -11.28 -11.86 -0.85
N GLU A 42 -11.38 -13.01 -0.23
CA GLU A 42 -11.10 -14.27 -0.90
C GLU A 42 -12.11 -14.50 -2.01
N ILE A 43 -11.62 -14.77 -3.21
CA ILE A 43 -12.48 -15.08 -4.35
C ILE A 43 -12.92 -16.54 -4.24
N GLY A 44 -14.25 -16.75 -4.28
CA GLY A 44 -14.80 -18.08 -4.15
C GLY A 44 -14.90 -18.57 -2.71
N GLY A 45 -14.62 -17.73 -1.73
CA GLY A 45 -14.71 -18.05 -0.32
C GLY A 45 -15.32 -16.89 0.43
N GLU A 46 -15.22 -16.95 1.77
CA GLU A 46 -15.85 -15.93 2.61
C GLU A 46 -14.84 -15.15 3.43
N MET A 47 -13.56 -15.48 3.32
CA MET A 47 -12.56 -14.84 4.16
C MET A 47 -12.30 -13.40 3.72
N GLU A 48 -12.21 -12.52 4.70
CA GLU A 48 -11.89 -11.12 4.47
C GLU A 48 -10.74 -10.74 5.39
N ILE A 49 -9.73 -10.11 4.81
CA ILE A 49 -8.51 -9.75 5.54
C ILE A 49 -8.31 -8.25 5.43
N LYS A 50 -8.15 -7.59 6.57
CA LYS A 50 -7.94 -6.16 6.61
C LYS A 50 -6.48 -5.86 6.94
N SER A 51 -5.93 -4.85 6.29
CA SER A 51 -4.58 -4.41 6.59
C SER A 51 -4.49 -3.83 8.00
N LYS A 52 -3.33 -3.97 8.61
CA LYS A 52 -3.03 -3.39 9.92
C LYS A 52 -2.03 -2.26 9.72
N ASP A 53 -2.32 -1.10 10.26
CA ASP A 53 -1.42 0.04 10.14
C ASP A 53 -0.08 -0.29 10.77
N SER A 54 0.98 0.15 10.11
CA SER A 54 2.33 -0.02 10.65
C SER A 54 2.58 1.01 11.72
N PHE A 55 3.05 0.54 12.86
CA PHE A 55 3.48 1.40 13.94
C PHE A 55 4.71 2.20 13.49
N TRP A 56 5.66 1.53 12.83
CA TRP A 56 6.83 2.19 12.27
C TRP A 56 6.70 2.24 10.75
N LYS A 57 6.74 3.44 10.19
CA LYS A 57 6.68 3.62 8.74
C LYS A 57 8.08 3.70 8.20
N ILE A 58 8.50 2.66 7.51
CA ILE A 58 9.87 2.50 7.05
C ILE A 58 10.00 2.96 5.61
N GLN A 59 10.97 3.82 5.35
CA GLN A 59 11.27 4.30 4.01
C GLN A 59 12.18 3.32 3.29
N SER A 60 11.98 3.20 1.98
CA SER A 60 12.81 2.32 1.17
C SER A 60 12.68 2.71 -0.29
N PHE A 61 13.36 1.96 -1.16
CA PHE A 61 13.15 2.07 -2.59
C PHE A 61 12.52 0.78 -3.09
N THR A 62 11.51 0.93 -3.94
CA THR A 62 10.81 -0.19 -4.55
C THR A 62 10.43 0.23 -5.96
N HIS A 63 10.71 -0.63 -6.94
CA HIS A 63 10.41 -0.32 -8.35
C HIS A 63 11.02 1.01 -8.79
N TRP A 64 12.26 1.27 -8.36
CA TRP A 64 13.01 2.49 -8.70
C TRP A 64 12.35 3.77 -8.20
N GLN A 65 11.46 3.66 -7.21
CA GLN A 65 10.78 4.79 -6.61
C GLN A 65 10.97 4.79 -5.11
N ARG A 66 10.84 5.96 -4.53
CA ARG A 66 10.77 6.05 -3.08
C ARG A 66 9.51 5.36 -2.61
N ALA A 67 9.61 4.64 -1.51
CA ALA A 67 8.50 3.87 -0.99
C ALA A 67 8.45 4.00 0.53
N LYS A 68 7.26 3.94 1.08
CA LYS A 68 7.08 3.98 2.52
C LYS A 68 6.09 2.91 2.93
N LYS A 69 6.51 2.05 3.85
CA LYS A 69 5.62 1.03 4.40
C LYS A 69 4.59 1.70 5.30
N ILE A 70 3.33 1.43 5.04
CA ILE A 70 2.24 2.04 5.80
C ILE A 70 1.42 1.01 6.57
N ALA A 71 1.46 -0.26 6.17
CA ALA A 71 0.63 -1.27 6.78
C ALA A 71 1.18 -2.65 6.49
N SER A 72 0.62 -3.65 7.14
CA SER A 72 0.95 -5.05 6.87
C SER A 72 -0.33 -5.85 6.68
N ILE A 73 -0.19 -6.97 5.99
CA ILE A 73 -1.28 -7.92 5.77
C ILE A 73 -0.77 -9.31 6.11
N ASP A 74 -1.54 -10.04 6.88
CA ASP A 74 -1.25 -11.42 7.24
C ASP A 74 -2.16 -12.33 6.42
N ILE A 75 -1.58 -13.10 5.50
CA ILE A 75 -2.33 -14.00 4.62
C ILE A 75 -2.28 -15.40 5.20
N PRO A 76 -3.40 -15.92 5.71
CA PRO A 76 -3.40 -17.21 6.40
C PRO A 76 -3.45 -18.41 5.46
N LYS A 77 -3.86 -18.22 4.21
CA LYS A 77 -3.84 -19.33 3.24
C LYS A 77 -3.67 -18.77 1.82
N ARG A 78 -3.05 -19.57 0.98
CA ARG A 78 -2.89 -19.21 -0.43
C ARG A 78 -4.23 -19.16 -1.12
N ALA A 79 -4.54 -18.04 -1.78
CA ALA A 79 -5.77 -17.90 -2.52
C ALA A 79 -5.69 -16.71 -3.46
N LYS A 80 -6.70 -16.56 -4.31
CA LYS A 80 -6.90 -15.33 -5.06
C LYS A 80 -7.76 -14.40 -4.24
N TYR A 81 -7.36 -13.15 -4.19
CA TYR A 81 -8.05 -12.12 -3.41
C TYR A 81 -8.41 -10.95 -4.30
N GLU A 82 -9.54 -10.35 -4.01
CA GLU A 82 -9.94 -9.09 -4.63
C GLU A 82 -9.58 -7.97 -3.67
N ILE A 83 -8.92 -6.93 -4.18
CA ILE A 83 -8.41 -5.84 -3.37
C ILE A 83 -9.39 -4.68 -3.40
N GLU A 84 -9.67 -4.12 -2.22
CA GLU A 84 -10.43 -2.90 -2.12
C GLU A 84 -9.66 -1.89 -1.26
N PHE A 85 -9.51 -0.68 -1.76
CA PHE A 85 -8.88 0.40 -1.02
C PHE A 85 -9.96 1.27 -0.41
N LEU A 86 -9.97 1.35 0.93
CA LEU A 86 -10.95 2.14 1.66
C LEU A 86 -10.39 3.53 1.92
N ASN A 87 -11.20 4.54 1.67
CA ASN A 87 -10.83 5.94 1.92
C ASN A 87 -9.57 6.35 1.16
N ALA A 88 -9.50 5.93 -0.11
CA ALA A 88 -8.33 6.21 -0.94
C ALA A 88 -8.04 7.70 -1.06
N LYS A 89 -9.05 8.54 -0.98
CA LYS A 89 -8.85 9.99 -1.10
C LYS A 89 -8.20 10.59 0.12
N GLU A 90 -8.13 9.86 1.23
CA GLU A 90 -7.53 10.38 2.46
C GLU A 90 -6.03 10.17 2.52
N ILE A 91 -5.48 9.36 1.64
CA ILE A 91 -4.04 9.16 1.61
C ILE A 91 -3.39 10.31 0.85
N LYS A 92 -2.29 10.83 1.41
CA LYS A 92 -1.54 11.93 0.83
C LYS A 92 -0.08 11.55 0.77
N VAL A 93 0.56 11.81 -0.35
CA VAL A 93 1.98 11.49 -0.55
C VAL A 93 2.71 12.73 -1.01
N LYS A 94 3.75 13.12 -0.28
CA LYS A 94 4.63 14.21 -0.71
C LYS A 94 5.80 13.64 -1.48
N LYS A 95 6.07 14.24 -2.62
CA LYS A 95 7.12 13.77 -3.52
C LYS A 95 8.52 13.94 -2.94
N SER A 96 8.73 14.92 -2.09
CA SER A 96 10.06 15.28 -1.62
C SER A 96 10.05 15.58 -0.13
N ASN A 97 11.18 15.23 0.52
CA ASN A 97 11.41 15.59 1.91
C ASN A 97 12.25 16.86 2.05
N LEU A 98 12.63 17.49 0.96
CA LEU A 98 13.41 18.72 1.02
C LEU A 98 12.53 19.83 1.58
N MET A 99 13.02 20.47 2.63
CA MET A 99 12.23 21.46 3.34
C MET A 99 11.74 22.59 2.45
N LEU A 100 12.60 23.10 1.60
CA LEU A 100 12.24 24.21 0.74
C LEU A 100 11.11 23.84 -0.23
N LEU A 101 11.17 22.63 -0.77
CA LEU A 101 10.18 22.20 -1.75
C LEU A 101 8.91 21.72 -1.08
N SER A 102 9.02 21.13 0.11
CA SER A 102 7.83 20.59 0.76
C SER A 102 6.86 21.67 1.19
N SER A 103 7.33 22.90 1.41
CA SER A 103 6.45 24.01 1.79
C SER A 103 5.52 24.42 0.66
N PHE A 104 5.80 23.98 -0.56
CA PHE A 104 4.96 24.27 -1.71
C PHE A 104 4.00 23.15 -2.05
N GLN A 105 3.80 22.22 -1.10
CA GLN A 105 2.78 21.18 -1.24
C GLN A 105 2.97 20.31 -2.47
N ASN A 106 4.07 19.63 -2.52
CA ASN A 106 4.34 18.71 -3.63
C ASN A 106 3.66 17.36 -3.41
N TYR A 107 2.35 17.40 -3.22
CA TYR A 107 1.57 16.17 -3.11
C TYR A 107 1.36 15.56 -4.47
N LEU A 108 1.40 14.23 -4.53
CA LEU A 108 1.01 13.51 -5.72
C LEU A 108 -0.50 13.61 -5.93
N PRO A 109 -0.95 13.80 -7.17
CA PRO A 109 -2.37 13.61 -7.45
C PRO A 109 -2.82 12.21 -7.06
N THR A 110 -4.04 12.10 -6.55
CA THR A 110 -4.55 10.82 -6.07
C THR A 110 -4.46 9.73 -7.15
N ASN A 111 -4.72 10.08 -8.40
CA ASN A 111 -4.69 9.10 -9.48
C ASN A 111 -3.27 8.64 -9.87
N GLU A 112 -2.23 9.20 -9.22
CA GLU A 112 -0.85 8.77 -9.45
C GLU A 112 -0.28 8.00 -8.27
N ILE A 113 -1.05 7.82 -7.21
CA ILE A 113 -0.58 7.09 -6.02
C ILE A 113 -0.72 5.59 -6.26
N GLN A 114 0.36 4.87 -6.03
CA GLN A 114 0.39 3.42 -6.22
C GLN A 114 0.80 2.72 -4.93
N ILE A 115 0.27 1.53 -4.74
CA ILE A 115 0.59 0.66 -3.62
C ILE A 115 1.31 -0.57 -4.16
N CYS A 116 2.38 -0.97 -3.49
CA CYS A 116 3.07 -2.21 -3.77
C CYS A 116 2.89 -3.16 -2.59
N ILE A 117 2.55 -4.41 -2.88
CA ILE A 117 2.42 -5.45 -1.87
C ILE A 117 3.64 -6.34 -1.97
N GLU A 118 4.49 -6.32 -0.95
CA GLU A 118 5.72 -7.08 -0.95
C GLU A 118 5.72 -8.13 0.15
N TRP A 119 6.12 -9.34 -0.24
CA TRP A 119 6.30 -10.39 0.74
C TRP A 119 7.38 -9.96 1.73
N ASN A 120 7.02 -10.01 3.00
CA ASN A 120 7.94 -9.67 4.06
C ASN A 120 8.80 -10.89 4.37
N LYS A 121 9.99 -10.92 3.79
CA LYS A 121 10.90 -12.05 3.99
C LYS A 121 11.53 -12.03 5.37
N GLN A 122 10.84 -11.57 6.32
CA GLN A 122 11.31 -11.51 7.65
C GLN A 122 11.78 -12.86 8.11
N SER A 123 12.91 -12.96 8.45
CA SER A 123 13.43 -14.20 8.95
C SER A 123 13.74 -14.08 10.43
#